data_3d3ecf751fb6b6b462a53d2dfc63ac63
#
_entry.id   3d3ecf751fb6b6b462a53d2dfc63ac63
#
_cell.length_a   1.000
_cell.length_b   1.000
_cell.length_c   1.000
_cell.angle_alpha   90.00
_cell.angle_beta   90.00
_cell.angle_gamma   90.00
#
_symmetry.space_group_name_H-M   'P 1'
#
loop_
_entity.id
_entity.type
_entity.pdbx_description
1 polymer ?
#
loop_
_entity_poly.entity_id
_entity_poly.type
_entity_poly.pdbx_seq_one_letter_code
_entity_poly.pdbx_strand_id
1 'polypeptide(L)'
;MRLVRVCATMGNVTFDPADFSISHREKIEWMLETNGWALEAVRPEVGDQSASPAHAYSIGVTALTGFPEILVIGLAPATANDVISVAVDALRNGTEIPTGCELVGLLDGEQRCAFAPLTEEQATRWCPAVSEYSNAPVQVVQMLYPDRQGFLPYEAGYEQRMRYAQPVIGAM
;
A
#
# COMPACT_ATOMS: atom_id res chain seq x y z
N MET A 1 -26.47 -64.04 -19.05
CA MET A 1 -26.52 -62.80 -18.26
C MET A 1 -25.07 -62.43 -17.88
N ARG A 2 -24.44 -61.54 -18.66
CA ARG A 2 -23.03 -61.16 -18.52
C ARG A 2 -22.94 -59.88 -17.69
N LEU A 3 -22.33 -59.97 -16.49
CA LEU A 3 -21.98 -58.79 -15.69
C LEU A 3 -20.80 -58.04 -16.36
N VAL A 4 -21.04 -56.79 -16.76
CA VAL A 4 -19.98 -55.87 -17.18
C VAL A 4 -19.48 -55.18 -15.91
N ARG A 5 -18.23 -55.47 -15.51
CA ARG A 5 -17.51 -54.70 -14.50
C ARG A 5 -17.04 -53.40 -15.14
N VAL A 6 -17.56 -52.29 -14.69
CA VAL A 6 -17.01 -50.97 -14.95
C VAL A 6 -15.94 -50.71 -13.94
N CYS A 7 -14.64 -50.81 -14.35
CA CYS A 7 -13.53 -50.32 -13.58
C CYS A 7 -13.49 -48.78 -13.75
N ALA A 8 -13.94 -48.05 -12.74
CA ALA A 8 -13.68 -46.62 -12.65
C ALA A 8 -12.21 -46.44 -12.20
N THR A 9 -11.34 -46.07 -13.14
CA THR A 9 -9.99 -45.62 -12.85
C THR A 9 -10.10 -44.20 -12.27
N MET A 10 -10.09 -44.09 -10.92
CA MET A 10 -9.84 -42.81 -10.28
C MET A 10 -8.41 -42.43 -10.55
N GLY A 11 -8.15 -41.56 -11.53
CA GLY A 11 -6.89 -40.90 -11.72
C GLY A 11 -6.60 -40.07 -10.47
N ASN A 12 -5.52 -40.40 -9.76
CA ASN A 12 -4.95 -39.53 -8.75
C ASN A 12 -4.53 -38.23 -9.45
N VAL A 13 -5.33 -37.18 -9.30
CA VAL A 13 -4.91 -35.82 -9.61
C VAL A 13 -3.94 -35.44 -8.49
N THR A 14 -2.64 -35.59 -8.77
CA THR A 14 -1.60 -35.06 -7.90
C THR A 14 -1.64 -33.54 -8.05
N PHE A 15 -2.16 -32.88 -7.06
CA PHE A 15 -2.06 -31.42 -6.94
C PHE A 15 -0.60 -31.06 -6.69
N ASP A 16 0.07 -30.47 -7.69
CA ASP A 16 1.38 -29.85 -7.51
C ASP A 16 1.15 -28.45 -6.93
N PRO A 17 1.66 -28.11 -5.74
CA PRO A 17 1.58 -26.78 -5.15
C PRO A 17 2.19 -25.69 -6.03
N ALA A 18 3.06 -26.04 -6.99
CA ALA A 18 3.66 -25.12 -7.93
C ALA A 18 2.69 -24.61 -9.02
N ASP A 19 1.55 -25.30 -9.24
CA ASP A 19 0.56 -24.90 -10.24
C ASP A 19 -0.41 -23.80 -9.75
N PHE A 20 -0.33 -23.39 -8.47
CA PHE A 20 -1.10 -22.30 -7.89
C PHE A 20 -0.32 -20.97 -7.85
N SER A 21 0.14 -20.46 -8.98
CA SER A 21 0.59 -19.08 -9.08
C SER A 21 -0.58 -18.18 -9.43
N ILE A 22 -1.19 -17.56 -8.42
CA ILE A 22 -2.15 -16.47 -8.62
C ILE A 22 -1.40 -15.30 -9.26
N SER A 23 -1.89 -14.78 -10.38
CA SER A 23 -1.29 -13.62 -11.02
C SER A 23 -1.33 -12.39 -10.08
N HIS A 24 -0.40 -11.46 -10.25
CA HIS A 24 -0.37 -10.24 -9.45
C HIS A 24 -1.69 -9.47 -9.49
N ARG A 25 -2.31 -9.39 -10.67
CA ARG A 25 -3.61 -8.76 -10.88
C ARG A 25 -4.73 -9.45 -10.11
N GLU A 26 -4.82 -10.77 -10.20
CA GLU A 26 -5.82 -11.56 -9.45
C GLU A 26 -5.67 -11.39 -7.94
N LYS A 27 -4.43 -11.25 -7.47
CA LYS A 27 -4.15 -10.99 -6.04
C LYS A 27 -4.72 -9.64 -5.61
N ILE A 28 -4.50 -8.58 -6.40
CA ILE A 28 -5.06 -7.25 -6.11
C ILE A 28 -6.59 -7.30 -6.15
N GLU A 29 -7.18 -7.87 -7.20
CA GLU A 29 -8.63 -8.03 -7.34
C GLU A 29 -9.24 -8.79 -6.15
N TRP A 30 -8.61 -9.90 -5.73
CA TRP A 30 -9.03 -10.66 -4.55
C TRP A 30 -8.98 -9.84 -3.26
N MET A 31 -7.92 -9.03 -3.06
CA MET A 31 -7.80 -8.17 -1.89
C MET A 31 -8.86 -7.06 -1.90
N LEU A 32 -9.16 -6.46 -3.06
CA LEU A 32 -10.22 -5.48 -3.22
C LEU A 32 -11.59 -6.07 -2.88
N GLU A 33 -11.89 -7.28 -3.36
CA GLU A 33 -13.15 -7.97 -3.07
C GLU A 33 -13.28 -8.35 -1.58
N THR A 34 -12.18 -8.79 -0.96
CA THR A 34 -12.20 -9.32 0.42
C THR A 34 -12.13 -8.22 1.46
N ASN A 35 -11.23 -7.24 1.28
CA ASN A 35 -10.92 -6.22 2.28
C ASN A 35 -11.48 -4.83 1.92
N GLY A 36 -11.86 -4.63 0.66
CA GLY A 36 -12.25 -3.34 0.10
C GLY A 36 -11.06 -2.47 -0.33
N TRP A 37 -9.84 -2.89 -0.03
CA TRP A 37 -8.59 -2.24 -0.46
C TRP A 37 -7.46 -3.25 -0.58
N ALA A 38 -6.44 -2.89 -1.35
CA ALA A 38 -5.25 -3.70 -1.58
C ALA A 38 -3.98 -2.88 -1.33
N LEU A 39 -2.88 -3.57 -1.01
CA LEU A 39 -1.54 -2.98 -0.95
C LEU A 39 -0.76 -3.36 -2.20
N GLU A 40 -0.23 -2.37 -2.89
CA GLU A 40 0.79 -2.53 -3.92
C GLU A 40 2.16 -2.17 -3.35
N ALA A 41 3.09 -3.12 -3.39
CA ALA A 41 4.46 -2.93 -2.91
C ALA A 41 5.45 -2.90 -4.07
N VAL A 42 6.19 -1.80 -4.18
CA VAL A 42 7.17 -1.54 -5.24
C VAL A 42 8.58 -1.68 -4.67
N ARG A 43 9.39 -2.52 -5.31
CA ARG A 43 10.79 -2.71 -4.94
C ARG A 43 11.62 -1.48 -5.29
N PRO A 44 12.73 -1.22 -4.57
CA PRO A 44 13.62 -0.12 -4.91
C PRO A 44 14.23 -0.37 -6.31
N GLU A 45 14.25 0.66 -7.12
CA GLU A 45 14.98 0.66 -8.37
C GLU A 45 16.37 1.26 -8.15
N VAL A 46 17.40 0.53 -8.59
CA VAL A 46 18.79 0.99 -8.58
C VAL A 46 19.21 1.16 -10.03
N GLY A 47 19.23 2.38 -10.51
CA GLY A 47 19.67 2.72 -11.88
C GLY A 47 20.57 3.93 -11.88
N ASP A 48 21.42 4.05 -12.92
CA ASP A 48 22.41 5.13 -13.05
C ASP A 48 21.80 6.55 -13.14
N GLN A 49 20.50 6.68 -13.40
CA GLN A 49 19.83 7.96 -13.60
C GLN A 49 18.57 8.19 -12.76
N SER A 50 18.03 7.17 -12.08
CA SER A 50 16.88 7.31 -11.18
C SER A 50 16.87 6.20 -10.15
N ALA A 51 17.41 6.47 -8.97
CA ALA A 51 17.19 5.61 -7.82
C ALA A 51 15.84 5.95 -7.19
N SER A 52 14.92 4.98 -7.15
CA SER A 52 13.65 5.12 -6.44
C SER A 52 13.69 4.24 -5.19
N PRO A 53 13.43 4.77 -3.99
CA PRO A 53 13.36 3.96 -2.79
C PRO A 53 12.18 2.98 -2.85
N ALA A 54 12.27 1.91 -2.07
CA ALA A 54 11.15 1.01 -1.86
C ALA A 54 9.94 1.80 -1.35
N HIS A 55 8.78 1.53 -1.88
CA HIS A 55 7.55 2.18 -1.44
C HIS A 55 6.36 1.22 -1.57
N ALA A 56 5.28 1.55 -0.91
CA ALA A 56 4.03 0.84 -1.02
C ALA A 56 2.87 1.83 -1.00
N TYR A 57 1.78 1.49 -1.65
CA TYR A 57 0.60 2.33 -1.68
C TYR A 57 -0.69 1.52 -1.68
N SER A 58 -1.75 2.14 -1.22
CA SER A 58 -3.08 1.55 -1.23
C SER A 58 -3.73 1.66 -2.60
N ILE A 59 -4.65 0.74 -2.87
CA ILE A 59 -5.57 0.76 -4.00
C ILE A 59 -6.96 0.48 -3.44
N GLY A 60 -7.94 1.36 -3.70
CA GLY A 60 -9.32 1.19 -3.28
C GLY A 60 -9.73 1.92 -2.00
N VAL A 61 -8.80 2.55 -1.28
CA VAL A 61 -9.12 3.33 -0.07
C VAL A 61 -10.06 4.49 -0.39
N THR A 62 -9.86 5.16 -1.53
CA THR A 62 -10.73 6.24 -1.97
C THR A 62 -12.17 5.76 -2.18
N ALA A 63 -12.36 4.62 -2.81
CA ALA A 63 -13.70 4.04 -3.02
C ALA A 63 -14.35 3.58 -1.71
N LEU A 64 -13.54 3.10 -0.76
CA LEU A 64 -13.98 2.57 0.52
C LEU A 64 -14.36 3.63 1.53
N THR A 65 -13.61 4.73 1.60
CA THR A 65 -13.68 5.72 2.68
C THR A 65 -13.89 7.15 2.21
N GLY A 66 -13.67 7.44 0.94
CA GLY A 66 -13.62 8.81 0.40
C GLY A 66 -12.30 9.55 0.65
N PHE A 67 -11.36 8.95 1.39
CA PHE A 67 -10.02 9.50 1.61
C PHE A 67 -9.10 9.17 0.43
N PRO A 68 -8.11 10.01 0.08
CA PRO A 68 -7.14 9.70 -0.96
C PRO A 68 -6.40 8.38 -0.71
N GLU A 69 -5.84 7.78 -1.77
CA GLU A 69 -4.93 6.64 -1.62
C GLU A 69 -3.69 7.04 -0.82
N ILE A 70 -3.13 6.09 -0.07
CA ILE A 70 -2.03 6.35 0.87
C ILE A 70 -0.74 5.75 0.31
N LEU A 71 0.26 6.59 0.11
CA LEU A 71 1.63 6.21 -0.27
C LEU A 71 2.52 6.22 0.97
N VAL A 72 3.30 5.18 1.17
CA VAL A 72 4.34 5.07 2.21
C VAL A 72 5.67 4.73 1.56
N ILE A 73 6.73 5.48 1.86
CA ILE A 73 8.06 5.31 1.27
C ILE A 73 9.06 4.86 2.35
N GLY A 74 9.91 3.88 2.03
CA GLY A 74 11.02 3.46 2.88
C GLY A 74 10.68 2.43 3.95
N LEU A 75 9.45 1.91 3.99
CA LEU A 75 9.08 0.81 4.87
C LEU A 75 9.09 -0.54 4.15
N ALA A 76 9.36 -1.60 4.91
CA ALA A 76 9.14 -2.96 4.42
C ALA A 76 7.63 -3.19 4.12
N PRO A 77 7.27 -4.03 3.13
CA PRO A 77 5.87 -4.22 2.74
C PRO A 77 4.92 -4.58 3.89
N ALA A 78 5.36 -5.43 4.82
CA ALA A 78 4.56 -5.80 5.98
C ALA A 78 4.29 -4.59 6.89
N THR A 79 5.32 -3.80 7.22
CA THR A 79 5.18 -2.59 8.04
C THR A 79 4.35 -1.53 7.33
N ALA A 80 4.52 -1.37 6.01
CA ALA A 80 3.70 -0.46 5.21
C ALA A 80 2.21 -0.86 5.25
N ASN A 81 1.94 -2.16 5.14
CA ASN A 81 0.59 -2.69 5.28
C ASN A 81 -0.01 -2.38 6.66
N ASP A 82 0.76 -2.57 7.72
CA ASP A 82 0.29 -2.32 9.09
C ASP A 82 -0.07 -0.86 9.31
N VAL A 83 0.80 0.09 8.91
CA VAL A 83 0.51 1.53 9.09
C VAL A 83 -0.63 2.02 8.21
N ILE A 84 -0.76 1.51 6.97
CA ILE A 84 -1.89 1.86 6.10
C ILE A 84 -3.19 1.26 6.68
N SER A 85 -3.15 0.01 7.18
CA SER A 85 -4.32 -0.61 7.83
C SER A 85 -4.82 0.19 9.00
N VAL A 86 -3.94 0.71 9.85
CA VAL A 86 -4.31 1.59 10.98
C VAL A 86 -5.05 2.83 10.49
N ALA A 87 -4.55 3.48 9.43
CA ALA A 87 -5.21 4.64 8.85
C ALA A 87 -6.58 4.30 8.24
N VAL A 88 -6.65 3.19 7.49
CA VAL A 88 -7.91 2.72 6.89
C VAL A 88 -8.94 2.36 7.95
N ASP A 89 -8.55 1.68 9.02
CA ASP A 89 -9.44 1.31 10.11
C ASP A 89 -9.96 2.56 10.86
N ALA A 90 -9.11 3.56 11.08
CA ALA A 90 -9.52 4.84 11.65
C ALA A 90 -10.56 5.54 10.77
N LEU A 91 -10.31 5.61 9.45
CA LEU A 91 -11.24 6.20 8.47
C LEU A 91 -12.58 5.44 8.43
N ARG A 92 -12.55 4.11 8.45
CA ARG A 92 -13.77 3.27 8.51
C ARG A 92 -14.59 3.50 9.78
N ASN A 93 -13.92 3.80 10.89
CA ASN A 93 -14.56 4.11 12.17
C ASN A 93 -15.01 5.58 12.26
N GLY A 94 -14.91 6.35 11.17
CA GLY A 94 -15.38 7.74 11.11
C GLY A 94 -14.38 8.76 11.65
N THR A 95 -13.11 8.38 11.85
CA THR A 95 -12.06 9.34 12.20
C THR A 95 -11.74 10.20 10.97
N GLU A 96 -11.77 11.51 11.16
CA GLU A 96 -11.31 12.46 10.15
C GLU A 96 -9.79 12.59 10.22
N ILE A 97 -9.11 12.24 9.13
CA ILE A 97 -7.66 12.41 8.99
C ILE A 97 -7.39 13.68 8.19
N PRO A 98 -6.79 14.72 8.80
CA PRO A 98 -6.45 15.94 8.08
C PRO A 98 -5.26 15.71 7.15
N THR A 99 -5.23 16.44 6.03
CA THR A 99 -4.08 16.45 5.11
C THR A 99 -3.35 17.79 5.18
N GLY A 100 -2.04 17.79 4.91
CA GLY A 100 -1.20 18.98 4.96
C GLY A 100 -0.88 19.50 6.38
N CYS A 101 -1.15 18.70 7.40
CA CYS A 101 -0.80 19.05 8.78
C CYS A 101 -0.42 17.81 9.59
N GLU A 102 0.16 18.02 10.77
CA GLU A 102 0.54 16.95 11.69
C GLU A 102 -0.68 16.37 12.42
N LEU A 103 -0.61 15.08 12.69
CA LEU A 103 -1.60 14.32 13.45
C LEU A 103 -0.89 13.50 14.53
N VAL A 104 -1.46 13.48 15.72
CA VAL A 104 -1.04 12.65 16.86
C VAL A 104 -2.15 11.66 17.20
N GLY A 105 -1.75 10.45 17.63
CA GLY A 105 -2.71 9.44 18.11
C GLY A 105 -3.28 8.52 17.03
N LEU A 106 -2.81 8.61 15.78
CA LEU A 106 -3.13 7.61 14.75
C LEU A 106 -2.20 6.41 14.88
N LEU A 107 -0.90 6.65 15.04
CA LEU A 107 0.10 5.62 15.29
C LEU A 107 0.20 5.32 16.80
N ASP A 108 0.85 4.21 17.14
CA ASP A 108 1.02 3.78 18.52
C ASP A 108 1.69 4.87 19.39
N GLY A 109 1.12 5.08 20.57
CA GLY A 109 1.60 6.06 21.53
C GLY A 109 1.35 7.51 21.08
N GLU A 110 2.29 8.39 21.39
CA GLU A 110 2.26 9.82 21.02
C GLU A 110 3.02 10.12 19.72
N GLN A 111 3.18 9.11 18.86
CA GLN A 111 3.90 9.31 17.60
C GLN A 111 3.10 10.23 16.67
N ARG A 112 3.84 11.17 16.08
CA ARG A 112 3.30 12.10 15.09
C ARG A 112 3.37 11.45 13.72
N CYS A 113 2.41 11.77 12.86
CA CYS A 113 2.48 11.50 11.43
C CYS A 113 1.86 12.68 10.67
N ALA A 114 2.01 12.69 9.36
CA ALA A 114 1.38 13.68 8.52
C ALA A 114 1.00 13.05 7.18
N PHE A 115 -0.02 13.60 6.53
CA PHE A 115 -0.47 13.17 5.21
C PHE A 115 -0.30 14.32 4.22
N ALA A 116 0.75 14.25 3.42
CA ALA A 116 1.13 15.27 2.44
C ALA A 116 0.49 14.99 1.08
N PRO A 117 -0.43 15.85 0.57
CA PRO A 117 -1.03 15.66 -0.74
C PRO A 117 -0.02 15.66 -1.87
N LEU A 118 -0.18 14.74 -2.83
CA LEU A 118 0.58 14.69 -4.06
C LEU A 118 -0.13 15.44 -5.18
N THR A 119 0.66 16.01 -6.11
CA THR A 119 0.12 16.45 -7.40
C THR A 119 -0.28 15.25 -8.25
N GLU A 120 -1.13 15.45 -9.26
CA GLU A 120 -1.55 14.39 -10.19
C GLU A 120 -0.35 13.73 -10.89
N GLU A 121 0.64 14.52 -11.29
CA GLU A 121 1.87 14.01 -11.91
C GLU A 121 2.67 13.13 -10.95
N GLN A 122 2.81 13.56 -9.68
CA GLN A 122 3.47 12.77 -8.63
C GLN A 122 2.69 11.49 -8.35
N ALA A 123 1.35 11.56 -8.22
CA ALA A 123 0.49 10.41 -7.99
C ALA A 123 0.63 9.37 -9.11
N THR A 124 0.57 9.78 -10.36
CA THR A 124 0.75 8.90 -11.53
C THR A 124 2.13 8.24 -11.55
N ARG A 125 3.17 8.99 -11.20
CA ARG A 125 4.54 8.48 -11.17
C ARG A 125 4.77 7.46 -10.06
N TRP A 126 4.29 7.73 -8.85
CA TRP A 126 4.55 6.92 -7.67
C TRP A 126 3.55 5.79 -7.44
N CYS A 127 2.33 5.94 -7.92
CA CYS A 127 1.22 5.01 -7.71
C CYS A 127 0.51 4.66 -9.03
N PRO A 128 1.24 4.19 -10.07
CA PRO A 128 0.68 4.03 -11.42
C PRO A 128 -0.51 3.05 -11.47
N ALA A 129 -0.51 1.99 -10.65
CA ALA A 129 -1.57 0.99 -10.69
C ALA A 129 -2.92 1.52 -10.14
N VAL A 130 -2.95 2.62 -9.39
CA VAL A 130 -4.23 3.16 -8.87
C VAL A 130 -5.21 3.47 -10.00
N SER A 131 -4.72 4.03 -11.11
CA SER A 131 -5.55 4.38 -12.28
C SER A 131 -6.17 3.16 -12.96
N GLU A 132 -5.60 1.97 -12.81
CA GLU A 132 -6.13 0.74 -13.40
C GLU A 132 -7.38 0.22 -12.68
N TYR A 133 -7.53 0.57 -11.40
CA TYR A 133 -8.61 0.10 -10.54
C TYR A 133 -9.57 1.20 -10.09
N SER A 134 -9.35 2.45 -10.52
CA SER A 134 -10.20 3.60 -10.17
C SER A 134 -10.80 4.24 -11.42
N ASN A 135 -12.11 4.53 -11.36
CA ASN A 135 -12.81 5.31 -12.38
C ASN A 135 -12.86 6.81 -12.03
N ALA A 136 -12.33 7.20 -10.87
CA ALA A 136 -12.28 8.59 -10.39
C ALA A 136 -10.88 9.18 -10.59
N PRO A 137 -10.73 10.51 -10.55
CA PRO A 137 -9.43 11.16 -10.55
C PRO A 137 -8.56 10.62 -9.42
N VAL A 138 -7.32 10.23 -9.75
CA VAL A 138 -6.38 9.66 -8.78
C VAL A 138 -5.93 10.74 -7.81
N GLN A 139 -6.28 10.57 -6.55
CA GLN A 139 -5.80 11.40 -5.44
C GLN A 139 -4.96 10.54 -4.50
N VAL A 140 -3.77 11.01 -4.18
CA VAL A 140 -2.82 10.29 -3.32
C VAL A 140 -2.26 11.24 -2.28
N VAL A 141 -2.08 10.76 -1.07
CA VAL A 141 -1.35 11.43 -0.01
C VAL A 141 -0.16 10.59 0.41
N GLN A 142 0.99 11.20 0.62
CA GLN A 142 2.12 10.54 1.24
C GLN A 142 1.96 10.57 2.74
N MET A 143 1.96 9.41 3.39
CA MET A 143 2.03 9.32 4.83
C MET A 143 3.49 9.47 5.26
N LEU A 144 3.77 10.51 6.04
CA LEU A 144 5.06 10.80 6.63
C LEU A 144 5.07 10.30 8.07
N TYR A 145 6.07 9.51 8.42
CA TYR A 145 6.24 8.93 9.75
C TYR A 145 7.56 9.42 10.37
N PRO A 146 7.65 9.48 11.72
CA PRO A 146 8.81 10.01 12.39
C PRO A 146 9.99 9.03 12.38
N ASP A 147 11.18 9.57 12.60
CA ASP A 147 12.35 8.78 12.95
C ASP A 147 12.29 8.28 14.41
N ARG A 148 13.33 7.58 14.84
CA ARG A 148 13.42 7.03 16.21
C ARG A 148 13.44 8.09 17.30
N GLN A 149 13.75 9.34 16.96
CA GLN A 149 13.79 10.48 17.88
C GLN A 149 12.47 11.27 17.85
N GLY A 150 11.53 10.91 16.97
CA GLY A 150 10.23 11.54 16.84
C GLY A 150 10.20 12.73 15.88
N PHE A 151 11.28 13.00 15.12
CA PHE A 151 11.29 14.04 14.10
C PHE A 151 10.64 13.54 12.80
N LEU A 152 9.86 14.42 12.17
CA LEU A 152 9.29 14.17 10.86
C LEU A 152 10.26 14.55 9.72
N PRO A 153 10.12 13.97 8.51
CA PRO A 153 11.12 14.11 7.44
C PRO A 153 11.46 15.54 7.01
N TYR A 154 10.55 16.48 7.20
CA TYR A 154 10.76 17.91 6.89
C TYR A 154 11.39 18.71 8.02
N GLU A 155 11.56 18.13 9.21
CA GLU A 155 12.17 18.79 10.36
C GLU A 155 13.70 18.71 10.31
N ALA A 156 14.38 19.74 10.82
CA ALA A 156 15.85 19.81 10.79
C ALA A 156 16.54 18.69 11.58
N GLY A 157 15.89 18.19 12.62
CA GLY A 157 16.39 17.10 13.47
C GLY A 157 16.25 15.69 12.91
N TYR A 158 15.53 15.53 11.79
CA TYR A 158 15.30 14.22 11.20
C TYR A 158 16.59 13.51 10.78
N GLU A 159 16.72 12.22 11.05
CA GLU A 159 17.90 11.42 10.77
C GLU A 159 18.27 11.45 9.27
N GLN A 160 19.50 11.90 8.97
CA GLN A 160 19.92 12.13 7.59
C GLN A 160 19.84 10.87 6.70
N ARG A 161 20.15 9.68 7.25
CA ARG A 161 20.04 8.41 6.54
C ARG A 161 18.60 8.12 6.12
N MET A 162 17.66 8.46 6.97
CA MET A 162 16.24 8.25 6.69
C MET A 162 15.69 9.20 5.63
N ARG A 163 16.30 10.38 5.41
CA ARG A 163 15.89 11.30 4.33
C ARG A 163 16.02 10.68 2.95
N TYR A 164 17.00 9.79 2.75
CA TYR A 164 17.15 9.05 1.49
C TYR A 164 16.14 7.92 1.38
N ALA A 165 15.80 7.27 2.48
CA ALA A 165 14.83 6.19 2.51
C ALA A 165 13.38 6.71 2.43
N GLN A 166 13.10 7.86 3.07
CA GLN A 166 11.79 8.51 3.09
C GLN A 166 11.89 9.96 2.55
N PRO A 167 12.05 10.15 1.23
CA PRO A 167 11.98 11.48 0.64
C PRO A 167 10.56 12.05 0.79
N VAL A 168 10.46 13.35 1.03
CA VAL A 168 9.18 14.08 1.03
C VAL A 168 8.83 14.44 -0.41
N ILE A 169 7.75 13.87 -0.93
CA ILE A 169 7.26 14.09 -2.29
C ILE A 169 6.06 15.06 -2.26
N GLY A 170 5.15 14.84 -1.32
CA GLY A 170 3.96 15.67 -1.18
C GLY A 170 4.24 17.04 -0.57
N ALA A 171 3.26 17.92 -0.64
CA ALA A 171 3.31 19.26 -0.05
C ALA A 171 2.77 19.25 1.39
N MET A 172 3.49 19.94 2.29
CA MET A 172 3.07 20.18 3.68
C MET A 172 2.65 21.62 3.86
#